data_e06eeb427008c4f2d9dbc771f93f604d
#
_entry.id   e06eeb427008c4f2d9dbc771f93f604d
#
_cell.length_a   1.000
_cell.length_b   1.000
_cell.length_c   1.000
_cell.angle_alpha   90.00
_cell.angle_beta   90.00
_cell.angle_gamma   90.00
#
_symmetry.space_group_name_H-M   'P 1'
#
loop_
_entity.id
_entity.type
_entity.pdbx_description
1 polymer ?
#
loop_
_entity_poly.entity_id
_entity_poly.type
_entity_poly.pdbx_seq_one_letter_code
_entity_poly.pdbx_strand_id
1 'polypeptide(L)'
;MKITDLKCTVIGQHPVVRVVTDSGISGYGGLESGRAYNKPQVLYYKQAIVGEDPTDVERVMLKIRRRGAFKPWGSAVSAIEVALWDIAGKAAGVPIYKLLGLSLIHI
;
A
#
# COMPACT_ATOMS: atom_id res chain seq x y z
N MET A 1 3.28 -12.68 -9.44
CA MET A 1 3.10 -11.22 -9.47
C MET A 1 4.12 -10.57 -8.54
N LYS A 2 4.79 -9.55 -9.00
CA LYS A 2 5.78 -8.83 -8.20
C LYS A 2 5.54 -7.33 -8.29
N ILE A 3 5.80 -6.62 -7.19
CA ILE A 3 5.77 -5.16 -7.18
C ILE A 3 6.97 -4.65 -7.98
N THR A 4 6.70 -3.78 -8.94
CA THR A 4 7.74 -3.19 -9.79
C THR A 4 8.03 -1.73 -9.44
N ASP A 5 7.08 -1.04 -8.84
CA ASP A 5 7.24 0.37 -8.45
C ASP A 5 6.27 0.77 -7.36
N LEU A 6 6.61 1.84 -6.66
CA LEU A 6 5.77 2.51 -5.69
C LEU A 6 5.78 3.99 -6.03
N LYS A 7 4.60 4.54 -6.32
CA LYS A 7 4.44 5.93 -6.71
C LYS A 7 3.54 6.66 -5.72
N CYS A 8 3.78 7.94 -5.57
CA CYS A 8 2.90 8.81 -4.81
C CYS A 8 2.66 10.08 -5.60
N THR A 9 1.41 10.36 -5.91
CA THR A 9 0.98 11.53 -6.67
C THR A 9 0.05 12.35 -5.80
N VAL A 10 0.23 13.67 -5.81
CA VAL A 10 -0.68 14.58 -5.11
C VAL A 10 -1.73 15.06 -6.09
N ILE A 11 -3.01 14.73 -5.81
CA ILE A 11 -4.16 15.16 -6.60
C ILE A 11 -4.92 16.19 -5.78
N GLY A 12 -4.83 17.47 -6.16
CA GLY A 12 -5.27 18.56 -5.33
C GLY A 12 -4.43 18.62 -4.07
N GLN A 13 -5.05 18.35 -2.90
CA GLN A 13 -4.34 18.28 -1.62
C GLN A 13 -4.29 16.85 -1.06
N HIS A 14 -4.69 15.86 -1.87
CA HIS A 14 -4.73 14.46 -1.45
C HIS A 14 -3.58 13.68 -2.07
N PRO A 15 -2.60 13.20 -1.28
CA PRO A 15 -1.62 12.25 -1.79
C PRO A 15 -2.30 10.90 -2.07
N VAL A 16 -1.99 10.32 -3.22
CA VAL A 16 -2.48 9.00 -3.61
C VAL A 16 -1.28 8.09 -3.85
N VAL A 17 -1.28 6.97 -3.17
CA VAL A 17 -0.26 5.94 -3.33
C VAL A 17 -0.69 4.96 -4.42
N ARG A 18 0.22 4.64 -5.32
CA ARG A 18 0.01 3.62 -6.33
C ARG A 18 1.11 2.56 -6.23
N VAL A 19 0.71 1.33 -6.02
CA VAL A 19 1.61 0.18 -6.09
C VAL A 19 1.45 -0.46 -7.47
N VAL A 20 2.52 -0.52 -8.23
CA VAL A 20 2.53 -1.04 -9.60
C VAL A 20 3.11 -2.44 -9.60
N THR A 21 2.49 -3.36 -10.34
CA THR A 21 2.95 -4.74 -10.47
C THR A 21 3.30 -5.09 -11.91
N ASP A 22 4.01 -6.19 -12.07
CA ASP A 22 4.38 -6.72 -13.38
C ASP A 22 3.22 -7.40 -14.13
N SER A 23 2.10 -7.64 -13.45
CA SER A 23 0.91 -8.27 -14.05
C SER A 23 -0.07 -7.28 -14.68
N GLY A 24 0.22 -5.99 -14.63
CA GLY A 24 -0.68 -4.94 -15.11
C GLY A 24 -1.73 -4.50 -14.10
N ILE A 25 -1.80 -5.14 -12.94
CA ILE A 25 -2.68 -4.73 -11.85
C ILE A 25 -1.96 -3.66 -11.01
N SER A 26 -2.67 -2.58 -10.70
CA SER A 26 -2.19 -1.56 -9.76
C SER A 26 -3.15 -1.44 -8.60
N GLY A 27 -2.61 -1.12 -7.43
CA GLY A 27 -3.40 -0.85 -6.24
C GLY A 27 -3.24 0.59 -5.80
N TYR A 28 -4.29 1.16 -5.22
CA TYR A 28 -4.35 2.57 -4.83
C TYR A 28 -4.70 2.69 -3.36
N GLY A 29 -4.03 3.60 -2.68
CA GLY A 29 -4.35 4.00 -1.32
C GLY A 29 -4.28 5.51 -1.21
N GLY A 30 -5.20 6.13 -0.46
CA GLY A 30 -5.25 7.57 -0.29
C GLY A 30 -4.79 8.00 1.09
N LEU A 31 -4.18 9.18 1.17
CA LEU A 31 -3.91 9.87 2.42
C LEU A 31 -4.89 11.03 2.58
N GLU A 32 -4.98 11.54 3.82
CA GLU A 32 -5.85 12.67 4.13
C GLU A 32 -5.41 13.94 3.39
N SER A 33 -6.38 14.83 3.13
CA SER A 33 -6.12 16.14 2.56
C SER A 33 -5.09 16.92 3.40
N GLY A 34 -4.20 17.62 2.73
CA GLY A 34 -3.14 18.39 3.40
C GLY A 34 -1.94 17.57 3.82
N ARG A 35 -1.89 16.30 3.47
CA ARG A 35 -0.79 15.39 3.82
C ARG A 35 0.25 15.23 2.70
N ALA A 36 0.38 16.23 1.82
CA ALA A 36 1.35 16.17 0.72
C ALA A 36 2.78 15.96 1.20
N TYR A 37 3.11 16.39 2.41
CA TYR A 37 4.43 16.17 3.01
C TYR A 37 4.72 14.68 3.27
N ASN A 38 3.73 13.81 3.21
CA ASN A 38 3.93 12.37 3.36
C ASN A 38 4.50 11.69 2.11
N LYS A 39 4.56 12.40 0.97
CA LYS A 39 5.10 11.83 -0.27
C LYS A 39 6.51 11.26 -0.11
N PRO A 40 7.50 11.99 0.46
CA PRO A 40 8.83 11.40 0.69
C PRO A 40 8.80 10.20 1.62
N GLN A 41 7.91 10.20 2.61
CA GLN A 41 7.75 9.08 3.54
C GLN A 41 7.26 7.82 2.84
N VAL A 42 6.28 7.98 1.95
CA VAL A 42 5.78 6.86 1.12
C VAL A 42 6.93 6.31 0.27
N LEU A 43 7.64 7.17 -0.43
CA LEU A 43 8.71 6.75 -1.33
C LEU A 43 9.91 6.13 -0.60
N TYR A 44 10.08 6.43 0.69
CA TYR A 44 11.10 5.81 1.52
C TYR A 44 10.95 4.28 1.56
N TYR A 45 9.73 3.77 1.52
CA TYR A 45 9.47 2.34 1.59
C TYR A 45 9.60 1.61 0.25
N LYS A 46 9.83 2.33 -0.85
CA LYS A 46 9.93 1.72 -2.18
C LYS A 46 10.96 0.59 -2.23
N GLN A 47 12.15 0.83 -1.67
CA GLN A 47 13.23 -0.15 -1.67
C GLN A 47 12.89 -1.41 -0.87
N ALA A 48 12.02 -1.30 0.12
CA ALA A 48 11.64 -2.43 0.95
C ALA A 48 10.66 -3.36 0.24
N ILE A 49 9.82 -2.84 -0.65
CA ILE A 49 8.69 -3.59 -1.20
C ILE A 49 8.85 -3.97 -2.68
N VAL A 50 9.68 -3.29 -3.45
CA VAL A 50 9.91 -3.66 -4.85
C VAL A 50 10.49 -5.08 -4.94
N GLY A 51 9.91 -5.90 -5.80
CA GLY A 51 10.28 -7.32 -5.94
C GLY A 51 9.45 -8.27 -5.09
N GLU A 52 8.65 -7.77 -4.16
CA GLU A 52 7.80 -8.60 -3.31
C GLU A 52 6.46 -8.92 -3.97
N ASP A 53 5.82 -10.00 -3.52
CA ASP A 53 4.47 -10.36 -3.95
C ASP A 53 3.45 -9.50 -3.19
N PRO A 54 2.70 -8.63 -3.89
CA PRO A 54 1.76 -7.73 -3.21
C PRO A 54 0.55 -8.46 -2.62
N THR A 55 0.27 -9.69 -3.05
CA THR A 55 -0.84 -10.46 -2.48
C THR A 55 -0.50 -11.05 -1.11
N ASP A 56 0.77 -11.15 -0.77
CA ASP A 56 1.23 -11.52 0.56
C ASP A 56 1.37 -10.25 1.42
N VAL A 57 0.24 -9.65 1.75
CA VAL A 57 0.17 -8.34 2.40
C VAL A 57 0.91 -8.32 3.73
N GLU A 58 0.73 -9.36 4.55
CA GLU A 58 1.36 -9.41 5.87
C GLU A 58 2.89 -9.43 5.78
N ARG A 59 3.44 -10.17 4.83
CA ARG A 59 4.89 -10.23 4.61
C ARG A 59 5.44 -8.88 4.18
N VAL A 60 4.75 -8.21 3.24
CA VAL A 60 5.16 -6.89 2.77
C VAL A 60 5.10 -5.88 3.89
N MET A 61 4.02 -5.89 4.68
CA MET A 61 3.87 -4.98 5.82
C MET A 61 4.91 -5.24 6.90
N LEU A 62 5.31 -6.48 7.10
CA LEU A 62 6.39 -6.80 8.04
C LEU A 62 7.72 -6.16 7.60
N LYS A 63 8.03 -6.20 6.31
CA LYS A 63 9.22 -5.54 5.78
C LYS A 63 9.18 -4.03 5.97
N ILE A 64 8.02 -3.42 5.77
CA ILE A 64 7.83 -2.00 6.01
C ILE A 64 8.09 -1.67 7.49
N ARG A 65 7.53 -2.45 8.41
CA ARG A 65 7.70 -2.25 9.85
C ARG A 65 9.15 -2.41 10.30
N ARG A 66 9.90 -3.31 9.68
CA ARG A 66 11.33 -3.49 9.96
C ARG A 66 12.17 -2.29 9.54
N ARG A 67 11.68 -1.51 8.57
CA ARG A 67 12.31 -0.25 8.16
C ARG A 67 11.99 0.91 9.11
N GLY A 68 11.22 0.68 10.16
CA GLY A 68 10.85 1.70 11.13
C GLY A 68 9.58 2.43 10.73
N ALA A 69 8.42 1.79 10.96
CA ALA A 69 7.12 2.43 10.75
C ALA A 69 6.81 3.32 11.94
N PHE A 70 7.44 4.50 11.97
CA PHE A 70 7.28 5.46 13.06
C PHE A 70 5.88 6.09 13.05
N LYS A 71 5.38 6.48 14.22
CA LYS A 71 4.06 7.09 14.35
C LYS A 71 3.82 8.26 13.40
N PRO A 72 4.78 9.20 13.19
CA PRO A 72 4.55 10.28 12.22
C PRO A 72 4.32 9.77 10.79
N TRP A 73 4.73 8.55 10.48
CA TRP A 73 4.63 7.95 9.16
C TRP A 73 3.48 6.95 9.05
N GLY A 74 2.66 6.81 10.11
CA GLY A 74 1.59 5.84 10.14
C GLY A 74 0.59 5.99 9.01
N SER A 75 0.28 7.22 8.60
CA SER A 75 -0.63 7.47 7.46
C SER A 75 -0.07 6.95 6.15
N ALA A 76 1.24 7.13 5.90
CA ALA A 76 1.89 6.60 4.71
C ALA A 76 1.88 5.08 4.69
N VAL A 77 2.19 4.44 5.82
CA VAL A 77 2.18 2.98 5.96
C VAL A 77 0.77 2.44 5.74
N SER A 78 -0.24 3.07 6.31
CA SER A 78 -1.64 2.67 6.13
C SER A 78 -2.09 2.78 4.68
N ALA A 79 -1.69 3.84 3.97
CA ALA A 79 -2.03 4.01 2.56
C ALA A 79 -1.41 2.91 1.70
N ILE A 80 -0.18 2.52 1.98
CA ILE A 80 0.48 1.40 1.29
C ILE A 80 -0.27 0.10 1.56
N GLU A 81 -0.67 -0.15 2.80
CA GLU A 81 -1.44 -1.35 3.17
C GLU A 81 -2.76 -1.42 2.41
N VAL A 82 -3.50 -0.30 2.33
CA VAL A 82 -4.75 -0.24 1.55
C VAL A 82 -4.49 -0.55 0.08
N ALA A 83 -3.41 -0.02 -0.49
CA ALA A 83 -3.04 -0.30 -1.88
C ALA A 83 -2.74 -1.79 -2.11
N LEU A 84 -2.09 -2.45 -1.15
CA LEU A 84 -1.80 -3.88 -1.23
C LEU A 84 -3.08 -4.72 -1.16
N TRP A 85 -4.02 -4.37 -0.28
CA TRP A 85 -5.32 -5.04 -0.20
C TRP A 85 -6.14 -4.80 -1.47
N ASP A 86 -6.03 -3.63 -2.09
CA ASP A 86 -6.68 -3.34 -3.36
C ASP A 86 -6.17 -4.29 -4.46
N ILE A 87 -4.85 -4.51 -4.52
CA ILE A 87 -4.26 -5.47 -5.46
C ILE A 87 -4.76 -6.89 -5.18
N ALA A 88 -4.76 -7.31 -3.91
CA ALA A 88 -5.23 -8.63 -3.52
C ALA A 88 -6.69 -8.85 -3.92
N GLY A 89 -7.53 -7.84 -3.74
CA GLY A 89 -8.93 -7.89 -4.15
C GLY A 89 -9.08 -8.01 -5.66
N LYS A 90 -8.35 -7.21 -6.42
CA LYS A 90 -8.38 -7.25 -7.89
C LYS A 90 -7.88 -8.59 -8.42
N ALA A 91 -6.82 -9.14 -7.85
CA ALA A 91 -6.27 -10.43 -8.25
C ALA A 91 -7.22 -11.58 -7.94
N ALA A 92 -7.94 -11.52 -6.83
CA ALA A 92 -8.90 -12.53 -6.42
C ALA A 92 -10.30 -12.34 -7.05
N GLY A 93 -10.55 -11.20 -7.68
CA GLY A 93 -11.86 -10.87 -8.25
C GLY A 93 -12.91 -10.56 -7.20
N VAL A 94 -12.52 -10.12 -6.00
CA VAL A 94 -13.45 -9.75 -4.93
C VAL A 94 -13.20 -8.31 -4.48
N PRO A 95 -14.25 -7.60 -4.01
CA PRO A 95 -14.08 -6.26 -3.47
C PRO A 95 -13.18 -6.24 -2.23
N ILE A 96 -12.40 -5.17 -2.06
CA ILE A 96 -11.47 -5.03 -0.95
C ILE A 96 -12.17 -5.15 0.42
N TYR A 97 -13.39 -4.61 0.55
CA TYR A 97 -14.10 -4.65 1.83
C TYR A 97 -14.42 -6.10 2.25
N LYS A 98 -14.63 -7.01 1.30
CA LYS A 98 -14.85 -8.43 1.62
C LYS A 98 -13.57 -9.08 2.14
N LEU A 99 -12.42 -8.75 1.55
CA LEU A 99 -11.14 -9.25 2.02
C LEU A 99 -10.83 -8.76 3.43
N LEU A 100 -11.08 -7.48 3.70
CA LEU A 100 -10.87 -6.91 5.03
C LEU A 100 -11.81 -7.53 6.06
N GLY A 101 -13.07 -7.79 5.67
CA GLY A 101 -14.03 -8.48 6.54
C GLY A 101 -13.56 -9.89 6.91
N LEU A 102 -13.06 -10.65 5.95
CA LEU A 102 -12.51 -11.97 6.20
C LEU A 102 -11.28 -11.91 7.13
N SER A 103 -10.41 -10.93 6.92
CA SER A 103 -9.25 -10.73 7.76
C SER A 103 -9.65 -10.44 9.21
N LEU A 104 -10.67 -9.62 9.43
CA LEU A 104 -11.17 -9.29 10.76
C LEU A 104 -11.79 -10.48 11.47
N ILE A 105 -12.45 -11.38 10.73
CA ILE A 105 -13.03 -12.59 11.31
C ILE A 105 -11.97 -13.52 11.87
N HIS A 106 -10.79 -13.52 11.30
CA HIS A 106 -9.68 -14.38 11.73
C HIS A 106 -8.81 -13.77 12.84
N ILE A 107 -9.12 -12.57 13.25
CA ILE A 107 -8.48 -11.95 14.39
C ILE A 107 -9.21 -12.38 15.66
#